data_c4d2321b9eca178feb81fc70d8c143af
#
_entry.id   c4d2321b9eca178feb81fc70d8c143af
#
_cell.length_a   1.000
_cell.length_b   1.000
_cell.length_c   1.000
_cell.angle_alpha   90.00
_cell.angle_beta   90.00
_cell.angle_gamma   90.00
#
_symmetry.space_group_name_H-M   'P 1'
#
loop_
_entity.id
_entity.type
_entity.pdbx_description
1 polymer ?
#
loop_
_entity_poly.entity_id
_entity_poly.type
_entity_poly.pdbx_seq_one_letter_code
_entity_poly.pdbx_strand_id
1 'polypeptide(L)'
;YGMLIFGLTATGKTTHTCHNHGLTDEGEGIEIIQDDVIFLRPDCSALGTEKGFYLKTEGVTPEIQPLIYNAVTKPDAIFENVMVDYLGNVYFGDETLTGNARGIMQRDDFGEYRSPTVNLPSIEELDGLIIIFITRRNTVVPIAQRLTAEQAAATFMLGESIETSGSDPRRAGESIREVGMNPFIIGDESEEGNRFYDFVKKHEDKIQFYQLNTGGVGEIMVKADDGTRVVRQKVVRVEIPEMAAIIRAIARGDIKWTNDPNFGTQVPARVPGVDMEKFNLNKYYTPDQITYYVQELKKERKEYLSKFPKLYPEILSAIE
;
A
#
# COMPACT_ATOMS: atom_id res chain seq x y z
N TYR A 1 -17.11 -4.95 6.96
CA TYR A 1 -15.83 -5.57 6.54
C TYR A 1 -14.70 -5.15 7.45
N GLY A 2 -13.80 -6.11 7.78
CA GLY A 2 -12.47 -5.78 8.26
C GLY A 2 -11.55 -5.42 7.09
N MET A 3 -10.58 -4.53 7.31
CA MET A 3 -9.58 -4.20 6.29
C MET A 3 -8.18 -4.23 6.89
N LEU A 4 -7.28 -5.02 6.30
CA LEU A 4 -5.87 -5.10 6.66
C LEU A 4 -5.02 -4.56 5.51
N ILE A 5 -4.16 -3.58 5.80
CA ILE A 5 -3.30 -2.95 4.81
C ILE A 5 -1.84 -3.28 5.12
N PHE A 6 -1.22 -4.09 4.25
CA PHE A 6 0.20 -4.43 4.31
C PHE A 6 0.99 -3.49 3.42
N GLY A 7 2.13 -3.01 3.87
CA GLY A 7 2.98 -2.15 3.05
C GLY A 7 4.28 -1.75 3.76
N LEU A 8 5.33 -1.52 2.99
CA LEU A 8 6.58 -0.99 3.50
C LEU A 8 6.45 0.48 3.93
N THR A 9 7.45 0.98 4.60
CA THR A 9 7.51 2.41 4.99
C THR A 9 7.33 3.31 3.77
N ALA A 10 6.57 4.40 3.93
CA ALA A 10 6.27 5.40 2.90
C ALA A 10 5.49 4.90 1.68
N THR A 11 4.83 3.74 1.74
CA THR A 11 3.92 3.27 0.68
C THR A 11 2.51 3.84 0.78
N GLY A 12 2.13 4.46 1.91
CA GLY A 12 0.83 5.09 2.11
C GLY A 12 -0.12 4.34 3.06
N LYS A 13 0.37 3.40 3.89
CA LYS A 13 -0.46 2.70 4.89
C LYS A 13 -1.29 3.68 5.73
N THR A 14 -0.63 4.51 6.52
CA THR A 14 -1.28 5.49 7.42
C THR A 14 -2.23 6.40 6.65
N THR A 15 -1.82 6.88 5.44
CA THR A 15 -2.65 7.71 4.59
C THR A 15 -4.00 7.05 4.30
N HIS A 16 -4.01 5.76 3.93
CA HIS A 16 -5.24 5.06 3.55
C HIS A 16 -5.96 4.44 4.75
N THR A 17 -5.27 4.08 5.81
CA THR A 17 -5.93 3.66 7.07
C THR A 17 -6.73 4.79 7.69
N CYS A 18 -6.20 6.03 7.62
CA CYS A 18 -6.80 7.21 8.23
C CYS A 18 -7.52 8.11 7.21
N HIS A 19 -8.10 7.55 6.15
CA HIS A 19 -8.85 8.29 5.13
C HIS A 19 -10.27 7.75 5.03
N ASN A 20 -11.29 8.60 5.02
CA ASN A 20 -12.69 8.18 4.91
C ASN A 20 -13.09 7.67 3.52
N HIS A 21 -12.20 7.76 2.53
CA HIS A 21 -12.37 7.32 1.14
C HIS A 21 -13.61 7.89 0.43
N GLY A 22 -14.30 8.86 1.04
CA GLY A 22 -15.57 9.36 0.55
C GLY A 22 -16.73 8.38 0.77
N LEU A 23 -16.63 7.49 1.75
CA LEU A 23 -17.70 6.63 2.24
C LEU A 23 -18.59 7.47 3.17
N THR A 24 -19.59 8.14 2.59
CA THR A 24 -20.45 9.13 3.26
C THR A 24 -21.93 8.90 3.04
N ASP A 25 -22.30 7.86 2.29
CA ASP A 25 -23.71 7.50 2.10
C ASP A 25 -24.27 6.86 3.38
N GLU A 26 -25.60 6.80 3.49
CA GLU A 26 -26.26 6.20 4.66
C GLU A 26 -25.80 4.75 4.86
N GLY A 27 -25.32 4.42 6.05
CA GLY A 27 -24.77 3.10 6.39
C GLY A 27 -23.31 2.87 5.98
N GLU A 28 -22.65 3.88 5.40
CA GLU A 28 -21.23 3.83 5.09
C GLU A 28 -20.38 4.58 6.12
N GLY A 29 -19.11 4.21 6.22
CA GLY A 29 -18.14 4.88 7.08
C GLY A 29 -16.88 4.06 7.25
N ILE A 30 -16.03 4.54 8.12
CA ILE A 30 -14.80 3.84 8.53
C ILE A 30 -14.67 3.86 10.05
N GLU A 31 -14.01 2.84 10.58
CA GLU A 31 -13.47 2.84 11.93
C GLU A 31 -11.96 2.64 11.89
N ILE A 32 -11.22 3.60 12.44
CA ILE A 32 -9.75 3.57 12.50
C ILE A 32 -9.35 2.76 13.73
N ILE A 33 -8.76 1.59 13.49
CA ILE A 33 -8.38 0.65 14.55
C ILE A 33 -6.96 0.94 15.04
N GLN A 34 -5.96 0.84 14.17
CA GLN A 34 -4.55 1.14 14.48
C GLN A 34 -3.69 1.23 13.20
N ASP A 35 -2.41 1.62 13.33
CA ASP A 35 -1.56 1.99 12.19
C ASP A 35 -0.53 0.93 11.78
N ASP A 36 0.15 0.25 12.69
CA ASP A 36 1.38 -0.49 12.35
C ASP A 36 1.26 -1.99 12.64
N VAL A 37 2.07 -2.55 13.52
CA VAL A 37 2.18 -4.00 13.71
C VAL A 37 0.91 -4.62 14.30
N ILE A 38 0.46 -5.73 13.70
CA ILE A 38 -0.63 -6.55 14.20
C ILE A 38 -0.20 -8.02 14.34
N PHE A 39 -0.86 -8.73 15.22
CA PHE A 39 -0.77 -10.19 15.30
C PHE A 39 -2.05 -10.80 14.73
N LEU A 40 -1.96 -11.35 13.53
CA LEU A 40 -3.07 -12.04 12.86
C LEU A 40 -3.26 -13.43 13.46
N ARG A 41 -4.51 -13.77 13.79
CA ARG A 41 -4.88 -15.04 14.38
C ARG A 41 -5.56 -15.98 13.36
N PRO A 42 -5.59 -17.30 13.63
CA PRO A 42 -6.21 -18.26 12.72
C PRO A 42 -7.71 -18.08 12.47
N ASP A 43 -8.42 -17.33 13.30
CA ASP A 43 -9.83 -16.95 13.16
C ASP A 43 -10.04 -15.61 12.42
N CYS A 44 -8.99 -15.10 11.79
CA CYS A 44 -8.92 -13.81 11.12
C CYS A 44 -9.09 -12.60 12.05
N SER A 45 -9.13 -12.77 13.36
CA SER A 45 -9.01 -11.63 14.26
C SER A 45 -7.57 -11.10 14.25
N ALA A 46 -7.39 -9.82 14.56
CA ALA A 46 -6.07 -9.24 14.70
C ALA A 46 -5.92 -8.50 16.02
N LEU A 47 -4.80 -8.73 16.70
CA LEU A 47 -4.42 -7.95 17.88
C LEU A 47 -3.57 -6.78 17.44
N GLY A 48 -4.03 -5.57 17.77
CA GLY A 48 -3.25 -4.36 17.59
C GLY A 48 -2.22 -4.18 18.70
N THR A 49 -1.14 -3.50 18.38
CA THR A 49 -0.03 -3.26 19.32
C THR A 49 0.07 -1.81 19.76
N GLU A 50 -0.57 -0.88 19.05
CA GLU A 50 -0.34 0.55 19.21
C GLU A 50 -1.63 1.34 19.36
N LYS A 51 -1.57 2.41 20.15
CA LYS A 51 -2.65 3.40 20.32
C LYS A 51 -2.35 4.74 19.65
N GLY A 52 -1.11 4.96 19.25
CA GLY A 52 -0.64 6.14 18.57
C GLY A 52 -0.35 5.88 17.10
N PHE A 53 -0.20 6.95 16.35
CA PHE A 53 0.17 6.95 14.95
C PHE A 53 1.43 7.79 14.77
N TYR A 54 2.39 7.26 14.05
CA TYR A 54 3.62 7.95 13.69
C TYR A 54 3.69 8.13 12.18
N LEU A 55 3.53 9.35 11.71
CA LEU A 55 3.37 9.63 10.28
C LEU A 55 4.37 10.63 9.74
N LYS A 56 4.59 10.58 8.43
CA LYS A 56 5.18 11.68 7.67
C LYS A 56 4.13 12.77 7.47
N THR A 57 4.51 14.02 7.75
CA THR A 57 3.59 15.16 7.61
C THR A 57 3.68 15.83 6.23
N GLU A 58 4.69 15.49 5.43
CA GLU A 58 4.83 16.01 4.07
C GLU A 58 3.57 15.74 3.23
N GLY A 59 3.02 16.78 2.64
CA GLY A 59 1.84 16.70 1.79
C GLY A 59 0.51 16.49 2.51
N VAL A 60 0.50 16.52 3.84
CA VAL A 60 -0.73 16.54 4.63
C VAL A 60 -1.37 17.91 4.54
N THR A 61 -2.58 17.96 3.99
CA THR A 61 -3.40 19.18 3.91
C THR A 61 -4.84 18.87 4.34
N PRO A 62 -5.60 19.88 4.79
CA PRO A 62 -6.99 19.67 5.20
C PRO A 62 -7.90 19.22 4.03
N GLU A 63 -7.53 19.55 2.78
CA GLU A 63 -8.30 19.18 1.60
C GLU A 63 -8.08 17.72 1.17
N ILE A 64 -6.83 17.24 1.28
CA ILE A 64 -6.44 15.92 0.76
C ILE A 64 -6.56 14.84 1.84
N GLN A 65 -6.18 15.16 3.07
CA GLN A 65 -6.16 14.22 4.20
C GLN A 65 -6.79 14.84 5.46
N PRO A 66 -8.08 15.19 5.42
CA PRO A 66 -8.74 15.97 6.48
C PRO A 66 -8.68 15.29 7.85
N LEU A 67 -8.85 13.97 7.93
CA LEU A 67 -8.83 13.25 9.21
C LEU A 67 -7.45 13.29 9.86
N ILE A 68 -6.39 13.04 9.09
CA ILE A 68 -5.00 13.13 9.57
C ILE A 68 -4.68 14.57 9.97
N TYR A 69 -5.01 15.55 9.11
CA TYR A 69 -4.74 16.95 9.39
C TYR A 69 -5.41 17.40 10.69
N ASN A 70 -6.68 17.09 10.87
CA ASN A 70 -7.42 17.45 12.08
C ASN A 70 -6.89 16.74 13.34
N ALA A 71 -6.43 15.48 13.23
CA ALA A 71 -5.88 14.74 14.35
C ALA A 71 -4.49 15.27 14.73
N VAL A 72 -3.61 15.49 13.73
CA VAL A 72 -2.20 15.88 13.97
C VAL A 72 -2.05 17.36 14.35
N THR A 73 -3.08 18.20 14.20
CA THR A 73 -3.08 19.61 14.59
C THR A 73 -3.81 19.88 15.91
N LYS A 74 -4.08 18.84 16.71
CA LYS A 74 -4.60 19.00 18.06
C LYS A 74 -3.58 19.69 18.95
N PRO A 75 -3.99 20.38 20.05
CA PRO A 75 -3.09 21.15 20.93
C PRO A 75 -1.98 20.33 21.58
N ASP A 76 -2.15 19.03 21.73
CA ASP A 76 -1.20 18.08 22.32
C ASP A 76 -0.41 17.26 21.27
N ALA A 77 -0.51 17.63 19.99
CA ALA A 77 0.26 17.02 18.92
C ALA A 77 1.77 17.21 19.13
N ILE A 78 2.54 16.18 18.77
CA ILE A 78 4.00 16.19 18.87
C ILE A 78 4.59 16.17 17.46
N PHE A 79 5.51 17.07 17.20
CA PHE A 79 6.17 17.19 15.92
C PHE A 79 7.68 17.01 16.01
N GLU A 80 8.25 16.44 14.98
CA GLU A 80 9.67 16.39 14.71
C GLU A 80 9.95 16.99 13.33
N ASN A 81 10.88 17.94 13.26
CA ASN A 81 11.29 18.59 12.00
C ASN A 81 10.15 19.32 11.25
N VAL A 82 9.14 19.77 11.94
CA VAL A 82 8.04 20.58 11.39
C VAL A 82 8.25 22.04 11.76
N MET A 83 8.08 22.94 10.78
CA MET A 83 8.09 24.37 11.05
C MET A 83 6.78 24.76 11.78
N VAL A 84 6.95 25.40 12.93
CA VAL A 84 5.83 25.96 13.73
C VAL A 84 6.16 27.42 14.02
N ASP A 85 5.24 28.34 13.74
CA ASP A 85 5.42 29.75 14.05
C ASP A 85 5.10 30.07 15.51
N TYR A 86 5.34 31.33 15.89
CA TYR A 86 5.12 31.79 17.27
C TYR A 86 3.62 31.85 17.69
N LEU A 87 2.71 31.70 16.73
CA LEU A 87 1.26 31.59 16.97
C LEU A 87 0.80 30.14 17.08
N GLY A 88 1.69 29.16 16.85
CA GLY A 88 1.37 27.75 16.86
C GLY A 88 0.87 27.19 15.52
N ASN A 89 0.94 27.99 14.44
CA ASN A 89 0.58 27.47 13.10
C ASN A 89 1.65 26.52 12.60
N VAL A 90 1.23 25.40 12.05
CA VAL A 90 2.10 24.35 11.50
C VAL A 90 2.21 24.46 9.99
N TYR A 91 3.42 24.22 9.45
CA TYR A 91 3.73 24.33 8.04
C TYR A 91 4.35 23.01 7.56
N PHE A 92 3.50 22.02 7.24
CA PHE A 92 3.91 20.67 6.83
C PHE A 92 4.65 20.60 5.50
N GLY A 93 4.53 21.63 4.65
CA GLY A 93 5.24 21.73 3.39
C GLY A 93 6.56 22.53 3.47
N ASP A 94 6.96 22.99 4.65
CA ASP A 94 8.21 23.73 4.83
C ASP A 94 9.38 22.76 5.06
N GLU A 95 10.27 22.66 4.07
CA GLU A 95 11.45 21.81 4.11
C GLU A 95 12.73 22.54 4.56
N THR A 96 12.60 23.75 5.12
CA THR A 96 13.76 24.58 5.54
C THR A 96 14.61 23.87 6.59
N LEU A 97 13.97 23.11 7.51
CA LEU A 97 14.68 22.35 8.54
C LEU A 97 15.20 21.04 7.97
N THR A 98 14.33 20.27 7.32
CA THR A 98 14.63 18.97 6.70
C THR A 98 13.40 18.45 5.96
N GLY A 99 13.61 17.68 4.89
CA GLY A 99 12.53 16.95 4.19
C GLY A 99 12.07 15.67 4.91
N ASN A 100 12.22 15.56 6.23
CA ASN A 100 11.85 14.39 7.03
C ASN A 100 10.95 14.77 8.21
N ALA A 101 9.94 15.58 7.95
CA ALA A 101 8.98 16.02 8.95
C ALA A 101 8.08 14.86 9.42
N ARG A 102 7.84 14.80 10.72
CA ARG A 102 7.06 13.76 11.40
C ARG A 102 6.04 14.37 12.36
N GLY A 103 4.93 13.65 12.52
CA GLY A 103 3.94 13.95 13.55
C GLY A 103 3.52 12.68 14.29
N ILE A 104 3.22 12.84 15.57
CA ILE A 104 2.62 11.81 16.41
C ILE A 104 1.23 12.29 16.79
N MET A 105 0.23 11.43 16.57
CA MET A 105 -1.14 11.66 16.98
C MET A 105 -1.68 10.46 17.74
N GLN A 106 -2.61 10.71 18.63
CA GLN A 106 -3.30 9.66 19.37
C GLN A 106 -4.48 9.14 18.56
N ARG A 107 -4.82 7.88 18.73
CA ARG A 107 -6.02 7.31 18.10
C ARG A 107 -7.30 8.06 18.53
N ASP A 108 -7.32 8.57 19.74
CA ASP A 108 -8.45 9.33 20.28
C ASP A 108 -8.68 10.67 19.55
N ASP A 109 -7.66 11.21 18.87
CA ASP A 109 -7.76 12.45 18.10
C ASP A 109 -8.61 12.31 16.83
N PHE A 110 -8.88 11.08 16.37
CA PHE A 110 -9.80 10.83 15.26
C PHE A 110 -11.29 10.96 15.64
N GLY A 111 -11.61 11.17 16.93
CA GLY A 111 -12.98 11.39 17.38
C GLY A 111 -13.93 10.24 17.05
N GLU A 112 -15.00 10.53 16.30
CA GLU A 112 -16.02 9.55 15.90
C GLU A 112 -15.52 8.43 14.97
N TYR A 113 -14.42 8.67 14.24
CA TYR A 113 -13.80 7.65 13.38
C TYR A 113 -12.96 6.63 14.14
N ARG A 114 -12.74 6.85 15.43
CA ARG A 114 -11.95 5.95 16.26
C ARG A 114 -12.73 4.69 16.60
N SER A 115 -12.18 3.51 16.30
CA SER A 115 -12.71 2.25 16.85
C SER A 115 -12.61 2.21 18.38
N PRO A 116 -13.56 1.61 19.11
CA PRO A 116 -13.47 1.45 20.56
C PRO A 116 -12.31 0.56 21.02
N THR A 117 -11.75 -0.25 20.11
CA THR A 117 -10.66 -1.18 20.39
C THR A 117 -9.52 -1.03 19.37
N VAL A 118 -8.32 -1.50 19.72
CA VAL A 118 -7.16 -1.65 18.80
C VAL A 118 -7.17 -3.00 18.07
N ASN A 119 -8.15 -3.85 18.36
CA ASN A 119 -8.22 -5.19 17.80
C ASN A 119 -9.29 -5.28 16.72
N LEU A 120 -9.01 -6.05 15.68
CA LEU A 120 -10.01 -6.47 14.70
C LEU A 120 -10.72 -7.72 15.24
N PRO A 121 -12.07 -7.77 15.22
CA PRO A 121 -12.82 -8.95 15.65
C PRO A 121 -12.60 -10.14 14.70
N SER A 122 -13.12 -11.32 15.08
CA SER A 122 -13.03 -12.51 14.24
C SER A 122 -13.86 -12.38 12.97
N ILE A 123 -13.53 -13.17 11.94
CA ILE A 123 -14.25 -13.14 10.66
C ILE A 123 -15.73 -13.56 10.78
N GLU A 124 -16.09 -14.26 11.86
CA GLU A 124 -17.48 -14.62 12.14
C GLU A 124 -18.35 -13.43 12.61
N GLU A 125 -17.71 -12.35 13.05
CA GLU A 125 -18.35 -11.11 13.48
C GLU A 125 -18.37 -10.05 12.37
N LEU A 126 -17.79 -10.37 11.20
CA LEU A 126 -17.66 -9.47 10.05
C LEU A 126 -18.35 -10.07 8.82
N ASP A 127 -18.82 -9.21 7.92
CA ASP A 127 -19.31 -9.64 6.59
C ASP A 127 -18.20 -10.14 5.66
N GLY A 128 -16.95 -9.95 6.05
CA GLY A 128 -15.76 -10.40 5.35
C GLY A 128 -14.51 -9.61 5.70
N LEU A 129 -13.38 -10.03 5.15
CA LEU A 129 -12.09 -9.40 5.32
C LEU A 129 -11.53 -8.97 3.96
N ILE A 130 -11.01 -7.76 3.89
CA ILE A 130 -10.29 -7.23 2.74
C ILE A 130 -8.82 -7.12 3.12
N ILE A 131 -7.95 -7.85 2.41
CA ILE A 131 -6.50 -7.76 2.57
C ILE A 131 -5.94 -6.99 1.38
N ILE A 132 -5.25 -5.89 1.67
CA ILE A 132 -4.64 -5.00 0.69
C ILE A 132 -3.12 -5.00 0.89
N PHE A 133 -2.39 -5.31 -0.17
CA PHE A 133 -0.94 -5.11 -0.25
C PHE A 133 -0.66 -3.81 -0.98
N ILE A 134 -0.05 -2.85 -0.30
CA ILE A 134 0.36 -1.60 -0.94
C ILE A 134 1.81 -1.72 -1.40
N THR A 135 2.03 -1.57 -2.69
CA THR A 135 3.35 -1.40 -3.30
C THR A 135 3.54 0.03 -3.80
N ARG A 136 4.78 0.41 -4.04
CA ARG A 136 5.14 1.60 -4.82
C ARG A 136 6.00 1.16 -5.99
N ARG A 137 5.47 1.30 -7.20
CA ARG A 137 6.17 1.04 -8.46
C ARG A 137 5.84 2.15 -9.44
N ASN A 138 6.76 2.44 -10.35
CA ASN A 138 6.64 3.60 -11.23
C ASN A 138 6.53 3.21 -12.71
N THR A 139 6.58 1.92 -13.04
CA THR A 139 6.70 1.46 -14.43
C THR A 139 5.43 0.77 -14.94
N VAL A 140 5.35 -0.55 -14.87
CA VAL A 140 4.32 -1.36 -15.54
C VAL A 140 3.34 -2.05 -14.59
N VAL A 141 3.56 -1.92 -13.28
CA VAL A 141 2.66 -2.54 -12.30
C VAL A 141 1.34 -1.79 -12.27
N PRO A 142 0.20 -2.48 -12.49
CA PRO A 142 -1.12 -1.86 -12.45
C PRO A 142 -1.39 -1.14 -11.13
N ILE A 143 -2.18 -0.07 -11.18
CA ILE A 143 -2.52 0.73 -9.98
C ILE A 143 -3.41 -0.03 -8.99
N ALA A 144 -4.18 -1.00 -9.47
CA ALA A 144 -4.94 -1.91 -8.63
C ALA A 144 -5.03 -3.29 -9.30
N GLN A 145 -4.94 -4.33 -8.50
CA GLN A 145 -5.08 -5.71 -8.92
C GLN A 145 -5.92 -6.49 -7.91
N ARG A 146 -6.84 -7.31 -8.38
CA ARG A 146 -7.51 -8.32 -7.57
C ARG A 146 -6.75 -9.63 -7.71
N LEU A 147 -6.47 -10.29 -6.59
CA LEU A 147 -5.59 -11.44 -6.51
C LEU A 147 -6.37 -12.70 -6.12
N THR A 148 -5.86 -13.87 -6.53
CA THR A 148 -6.22 -15.17 -5.93
C THR A 148 -5.49 -15.37 -4.61
N ALA A 149 -5.83 -16.43 -3.86
CA ALA A 149 -5.12 -16.77 -2.63
C ALA A 149 -3.62 -17.06 -2.88
N GLU A 150 -3.31 -17.76 -3.99
CA GLU A 150 -1.94 -18.06 -4.42
C GLU A 150 -1.16 -16.79 -4.75
N GLN A 151 -1.78 -15.87 -5.50
CA GLN A 151 -1.20 -14.57 -5.85
C GLN A 151 -1.03 -13.67 -4.61
N ALA A 152 -1.96 -13.74 -3.65
CA ALA A 152 -1.85 -13.01 -2.39
C ALA A 152 -0.66 -13.52 -1.55
N ALA A 153 -0.48 -14.84 -1.46
CA ALA A 153 0.65 -15.43 -0.76
C ALA A 153 1.99 -15.12 -1.45
N ALA A 154 2.03 -15.14 -2.78
CA ALA A 154 3.21 -14.70 -3.53
C ALA A 154 3.51 -13.21 -3.31
N THR A 155 2.49 -12.36 -3.28
CA THR A 155 2.62 -10.92 -3.00
C THR A 155 3.12 -10.67 -1.56
N PHE A 156 2.63 -11.44 -0.58
CA PHE A 156 3.13 -11.44 0.79
C PHE A 156 4.62 -11.78 0.83
N MET A 157 5.04 -12.86 0.17
CA MET A 157 6.43 -13.27 0.11
C MET A 157 7.33 -12.27 -0.61
N LEU A 158 6.84 -11.64 -1.65
CA LEU A 158 7.59 -10.60 -2.39
C LEU A 158 7.80 -9.35 -1.54
N GLY A 159 6.81 -8.94 -0.73
CA GLY A 159 6.87 -7.72 0.08
C GLY A 159 7.44 -6.52 -0.68
N GLU A 160 6.96 -6.33 -1.92
CA GLU A 160 7.63 -5.57 -2.95
C GLU A 160 7.33 -4.07 -2.91
N SER A 161 8.37 -3.25 -3.04
CA SER A 161 8.28 -1.81 -3.29
C SER A 161 9.55 -1.32 -4.00
N ILE A 162 9.70 0.00 -4.11
CA ILE A 162 10.94 0.66 -4.52
C ILE A 162 11.46 1.59 -3.43
N GLU A 163 12.79 1.74 -3.40
CA GLU A 163 13.44 2.74 -2.57
C GLU A 163 12.99 4.14 -2.99
N THR A 164 12.69 4.99 -2.02
CA THR A 164 12.27 6.37 -2.28
C THR A 164 13.41 7.34 -2.08
N SER A 165 13.39 8.47 -2.79
CA SER A 165 14.37 9.53 -2.61
C SER A 165 14.40 10.11 -1.19
N GLY A 166 13.30 9.99 -0.44
CA GLY A 166 13.22 10.41 0.96
C GLY A 166 13.88 9.46 1.95
N SER A 167 14.22 8.23 1.52
CA SER A 167 14.92 7.22 2.32
C SER A 167 16.41 7.20 1.96
N ASP A 168 16.76 6.86 0.71
CA ASP A 168 18.11 6.99 0.17
C ASP A 168 18.06 7.49 -1.29
N PRO A 169 18.40 8.78 -1.52
CA PRO A 169 18.37 9.35 -2.87
C PRO A 169 19.24 8.63 -3.90
N ARG A 170 20.32 7.98 -3.45
CA ARG A 170 21.25 7.26 -4.34
C ARG A 170 20.68 5.93 -4.81
N ARG A 171 19.75 5.37 -4.06
CA ARG A 171 19.10 4.09 -4.35
C ARG A 171 17.66 4.26 -4.84
N ALA A 172 17.21 5.49 -5.03
CA ALA A 172 15.85 5.78 -5.49
C ALA A 172 15.49 4.97 -6.75
N GLY A 173 14.34 4.31 -6.73
CA GLY A 173 13.87 3.44 -7.80
C GLY A 173 14.44 2.01 -7.80
N GLU A 174 15.35 1.66 -6.88
CA GLU A 174 15.76 0.27 -6.70
C GLU A 174 14.65 -0.56 -6.08
N SER A 175 14.51 -1.81 -6.53
CA SER A 175 13.55 -2.75 -5.92
C SER A 175 13.97 -3.07 -4.48
N ILE A 176 13.04 -2.92 -3.56
CA ILE A 176 13.15 -3.44 -2.20
C ILE A 176 12.10 -4.53 -2.00
N ARG A 177 12.47 -5.54 -1.23
CA ARG A 177 11.59 -6.67 -0.90
C ARG A 177 11.81 -7.09 0.54
N GLU A 178 10.71 -7.25 1.26
CA GLU A 178 10.70 -7.67 2.65
C GLU A 178 9.52 -8.61 2.86
N VAL A 179 9.77 -9.87 3.21
CA VAL A 179 8.71 -10.88 3.39
C VAL A 179 7.65 -10.37 4.37
N GLY A 180 6.38 -10.51 4.00
CA GLY A 180 5.27 -9.99 4.79
C GLY A 180 5.26 -8.47 4.98
N MET A 181 6.14 -7.74 4.27
CA MET A 181 6.40 -6.31 4.50
C MET A 181 6.81 -6.04 5.95
N ASN A 182 7.43 -7.02 6.58
CA ASN A 182 7.75 -7.05 8.00
C ASN A 182 9.22 -7.46 8.25
N PRO A 183 10.10 -6.51 8.60
CA PRO A 183 11.51 -6.79 8.87
C PRO A 183 11.75 -7.52 10.21
N PHE A 184 10.70 -7.81 10.97
CA PHE A 184 10.78 -8.43 12.28
C PHE A 184 10.41 -9.92 12.29
N ILE A 185 10.30 -10.56 11.12
CA ILE A 185 10.08 -12.01 11.02
C ILE A 185 11.28 -12.74 11.62
N ILE A 186 11.02 -13.60 12.59
CA ILE A 186 12.03 -14.45 13.24
C ILE A 186 11.82 -15.89 12.78
N GLY A 187 12.86 -16.51 12.23
CA GLY A 187 12.84 -17.88 11.78
C GLY A 187 12.87 -18.05 10.27
N ASP A 188 12.24 -19.11 9.77
CA ASP A 188 12.22 -19.44 8.35
C ASP A 188 11.09 -18.69 7.64
N GLU A 189 11.45 -17.75 6.81
CA GLU A 189 10.50 -16.94 6.03
C GLU A 189 9.63 -17.79 5.09
N SER A 190 10.14 -18.96 4.63
CA SER A 190 9.33 -19.89 3.83
C SER A 190 8.16 -20.45 4.65
N GLU A 191 8.40 -20.76 5.93
CA GLU A 191 7.33 -21.25 6.81
C GLU A 191 6.27 -20.19 7.06
N GLU A 192 6.68 -18.93 7.17
CA GLU A 192 5.74 -17.81 7.35
C GLU A 192 4.89 -17.60 6.11
N GLY A 193 5.49 -17.68 4.92
CA GLY A 193 4.78 -17.65 3.66
C GLY A 193 3.77 -18.78 3.50
N ASN A 194 4.17 -20.02 3.84
CA ASN A 194 3.29 -21.18 3.78
C ASN A 194 2.13 -21.06 4.79
N ARG A 195 2.39 -20.59 6.03
CA ARG A 195 1.35 -20.33 7.03
C ARG A 195 0.37 -19.26 6.55
N PHE A 196 0.87 -18.19 5.93
CA PHE A 196 0.00 -17.17 5.36
C PHE A 196 -0.87 -17.75 4.23
N TYR A 197 -0.29 -18.57 3.35
CA TYR A 197 -1.04 -19.26 2.29
C TYR A 197 -2.14 -20.17 2.87
N ASP A 198 -1.79 -21.03 3.83
CA ASP A 198 -2.76 -21.92 4.49
C ASP A 198 -3.89 -21.12 5.15
N PHE A 199 -3.54 -20.00 5.80
CA PHE A 199 -4.51 -19.09 6.40
C PHE A 199 -5.48 -18.50 5.37
N VAL A 200 -4.96 -17.90 4.29
CA VAL A 200 -5.81 -17.27 3.28
C VAL A 200 -6.61 -18.29 2.48
N LYS A 201 -6.06 -19.48 2.25
CA LYS A 201 -6.75 -20.58 1.55
C LYS A 201 -7.90 -21.15 2.36
N LYS A 202 -7.72 -21.26 3.67
CA LYS A 202 -8.78 -21.73 4.59
C LYS A 202 -10.00 -20.81 4.61
N HIS A 203 -9.81 -19.52 4.38
CA HIS A 203 -10.86 -18.51 4.50
C HIS A 203 -11.14 -17.77 3.17
N GLU A 204 -10.77 -18.37 2.03
CA GLU A 204 -10.84 -17.70 0.72
C GLU A 204 -12.26 -17.31 0.29
N ASP A 205 -13.29 -17.92 0.85
CA ASP A 205 -14.69 -17.58 0.64
C ASP A 205 -15.13 -16.29 1.33
N LYS A 206 -14.43 -15.88 2.39
CA LYS A 206 -14.70 -14.68 3.19
C LYS A 206 -13.64 -13.58 3.04
N ILE A 207 -12.52 -13.84 2.39
CA ILE A 207 -11.42 -12.89 2.23
C ILE A 207 -11.28 -12.46 0.77
N GLN A 208 -11.14 -11.18 0.56
CA GLN A 208 -10.80 -10.60 -0.74
C GLN A 208 -9.38 -10.04 -0.70
N PHE A 209 -8.61 -10.25 -1.76
CA PHE A 209 -7.20 -9.85 -1.84
C PHE A 209 -6.98 -8.85 -2.95
N TYR A 210 -6.24 -7.79 -2.62
CA TYR A 210 -5.90 -6.74 -3.58
C TYR A 210 -4.44 -6.33 -3.44
N GLN A 211 -3.81 -5.97 -4.56
CA GLN A 211 -2.58 -5.19 -4.55
C GLN A 211 -2.88 -3.80 -5.11
N LEU A 212 -2.46 -2.77 -4.39
CA LEU A 212 -2.58 -1.37 -4.80
C LEU A 212 -1.18 -0.77 -5.00
N ASN A 213 -0.98 -0.14 -6.14
CA ASN A 213 0.26 0.55 -6.46
C ASN A 213 0.08 2.07 -6.28
N THR A 214 0.60 2.61 -5.18
CA THR A 214 0.53 4.04 -4.84
C THR A 214 1.64 4.88 -5.50
N GLY A 215 2.48 4.28 -6.32
CA GLY A 215 3.48 4.99 -7.14
C GLY A 215 2.87 5.58 -8.39
N GLY A 216 2.72 4.76 -9.39
CA GLY A 216 2.18 5.14 -10.70
C GLY A 216 2.72 4.28 -11.83
N VAL A 217 2.65 4.82 -13.04
CA VAL A 217 3.08 4.13 -14.27
C VAL A 217 3.88 5.06 -15.17
N GLY A 218 4.56 4.50 -16.15
CA GLY A 218 5.11 5.27 -17.27
C GLY A 218 6.50 5.87 -17.05
N GLU A 219 7.19 5.61 -15.92
CA GLU A 219 8.54 6.11 -15.69
C GLU A 219 9.57 5.43 -16.60
N ILE A 220 10.47 6.22 -17.20
CA ILE A 220 11.65 5.72 -17.92
C ILE A 220 12.90 6.28 -17.26
N MET A 221 13.72 5.41 -16.74
CA MET A 221 15.04 5.74 -16.24
C MET A 221 16.12 5.26 -17.21
N VAL A 222 17.12 6.07 -17.46
CA VAL A 222 18.29 5.73 -18.26
C VAL A 222 19.55 5.83 -17.41
N LYS A 223 20.53 5.00 -17.71
CA LYS A 223 21.83 5.06 -17.06
C LYS A 223 22.69 6.07 -17.82
N ALA A 224 23.17 7.10 -17.13
CA ALA A 224 24.11 8.07 -17.68
C ALA A 224 25.53 7.47 -17.79
N ASP A 225 26.42 8.14 -18.52
CA ASP A 225 27.80 7.67 -18.75
C ASP A 225 28.61 7.52 -17.45
N ASP A 226 28.30 8.30 -16.42
CA ASP A 226 28.89 8.24 -15.09
C ASP A 226 28.30 7.12 -14.20
N GLY A 227 27.32 6.35 -14.73
CA GLY A 227 26.65 5.27 -14.03
C GLY A 227 25.47 5.71 -13.19
N THR A 228 25.17 7.00 -13.10
CA THR A 228 23.98 7.50 -12.38
C THR A 228 22.70 7.18 -13.15
N ARG A 229 21.59 7.06 -12.43
CA ARG A 229 20.26 6.89 -13.03
C ARG A 229 19.59 8.24 -13.21
N VAL A 230 19.19 8.56 -14.45
CA VAL A 230 18.50 9.80 -14.78
C VAL A 230 17.10 9.50 -15.28
N VAL A 231 16.13 10.22 -14.75
CA VAL A 231 14.72 10.11 -15.18
C VAL A 231 14.57 10.79 -16.53
N ARG A 232 14.35 10.01 -17.58
CA ARG A 232 14.06 10.48 -18.94
C ARG A 232 12.59 10.84 -19.11
N GLN A 233 11.71 10.04 -18.49
CA GLN A 233 10.26 10.25 -18.47
C GLN A 233 9.77 10.10 -17.05
N LYS A 234 9.05 11.11 -16.56
CA LYS A 234 8.52 11.10 -15.19
C LYS A 234 7.35 10.13 -15.07
N VAL A 235 7.21 9.54 -13.89
CA VAL A 235 6.06 8.72 -13.51
C VAL A 235 4.76 9.53 -13.60
N VAL A 236 3.72 8.90 -14.10
CA VAL A 236 2.33 9.38 -13.98
C VAL A 236 1.80 8.84 -12.66
N ARG A 237 1.77 9.70 -11.65
CA ARG A 237 1.44 9.33 -10.27
C ARG A 237 -0.03 9.03 -10.10
N VAL A 238 -0.30 8.12 -9.17
CA VAL A 238 -1.64 7.94 -8.61
C VAL A 238 -1.80 8.94 -7.47
N GLU A 239 -2.79 9.80 -7.57
CA GLU A 239 -3.10 10.78 -6.53
C GLU A 239 -3.91 10.14 -5.37
N ILE A 240 -3.80 10.70 -4.17
CA ILE A 240 -4.53 10.19 -2.99
C ILE A 240 -6.04 10.10 -3.25
N PRO A 241 -6.70 11.11 -3.85
CA PRO A 241 -8.13 11.03 -4.14
C PRO A 241 -8.50 9.91 -5.14
N GLU A 242 -7.62 9.62 -6.12
CA GLU A 242 -7.82 8.51 -7.06
C GLU A 242 -7.73 7.16 -6.34
N MET A 243 -6.71 6.98 -5.51
CA MET A 243 -6.55 5.74 -4.72
C MET A 243 -7.69 5.59 -3.69
N ALA A 244 -8.12 6.67 -3.06
CA ALA A 244 -9.27 6.66 -2.17
C ALA A 244 -10.56 6.23 -2.90
N ALA A 245 -10.77 6.70 -4.14
CA ALA A 245 -11.89 6.25 -4.96
C ALA A 245 -11.81 4.76 -5.35
N ILE A 246 -10.59 4.23 -5.58
CA ILE A 246 -10.37 2.80 -5.83
C ILE A 246 -10.74 1.98 -4.58
N ILE A 247 -10.25 2.38 -3.39
CA ILE A 247 -10.54 1.68 -2.14
C ILE A 247 -12.04 1.72 -1.82
N ARG A 248 -12.70 2.86 -2.01
CA ARG A 248 -14.16 2.97 -1.90
C ARG A 248 -14.87 2.02 -2.84
N ALA A 249 -14.47 1.97 -4.11
CA ALA A 249 -15.08 1.09 -5.10
C ALA A 249 -14.82 -0.40 -4.80
N ILE A 250 -13.68 -0.76 -4.17
CA ILE A 250 -13.44 -2.10 -3.63
C ILE A 250 -14.45 -2.41 -2.52
N ALA A 251 -14.60 -1.52 -1.55
CA ALA A 251 -15.51 -1.71 -0.41
C ALA A 251 -16.97 -1.86 -0.85
N ARG A 252 -17.39 -1.11 -1.87
CA ARG A 252 -18.74 -1.18 -2.46
C ARG A 252 -18.93 -2.33 -3.46
N GLY A 253 -17.86 -2.95 -3.97
CA GLY A 253 -17.93 -3.94 -5.04
C GLY A 253 -18.23 -3.35 -6.42
N ASP A 254 -17.95 -2.06 -6.64
CA ASP A 254 -18.34 -1.30 -7.85
C ASP A 254 -17.33 -1.38 -9.00
N ILE A 255 -16.23 -2.12 -8.84
CA ILE A 255 -15.20 -2.23 -9.86
C ILE A 255 -15.59 -3.26 -10.92
N LYS A 256 -15.50 -2.89 -12.19
CA LYS A 256 -15.50 -3.86 -13.29
C LYS A 256 -14.08 -4.34 -13.53
N TRP A 257 -13.86 -5.61 -13.28
CA TRP A 257 -12.58 -6.28 -13.44
C TRP A 257 -12.41 -6.88 -14.83
N THR A 258 -11.19 -6.92 -15.34
CA THR A 258 -10.77 -7.61 -16.56
C THR A 258 -9.42 -8.29 -16.33
N ASN A 259 -9.10 -9.29 -17.12
CA ASN A 259 -7.81 -9.97 -16.99
C ASN A 259 -6.68 -9.08 -17.50
N ASP A 260 -5.58 -9.02 -16.74
CA ASP A 260 -4.33 -8.43 -17.18
C ASP A 260 -3.47 -9.48 -17.91
N PRO A 261 -3.14 -9.24 -19.19
CA PRO A 261 -2.34 -10.20 -19.96
C PRO A 261 -0.87 -10.27 -19.49
N ASN A 262 -0.40 -9.28 -18.74
CA ASN A 262 1.00 -9.18 -18.34
C ASN A 262 1.31 -9.99 -17.07
N PHE A 263 0.46 -9.90 -16.05
CA PHE A 263 0.70 -10.51 -14.74
C PHE A 263 -0.31 -11.60 -14.37
N GLY A 264 -1.30 -11.87 -15.24
CA GLY A 264 -2.32 -12.90 -14.99
C GLY A 264 -3.27 -12.58 -13.83
N THR A 265 -3.28 -11.34 -13.35
CA THR A 265 -4.19 -10.85 -12.32
C THR A 265 -5.45 -10.26 -12.94
N GLN A 266 -6.41 -9.85 -12.11
CA GLN A 266 -7.51 -9.01 -12.57
C GLN A 266 -7.21 -7.54 -12.29
N VAL A 267 -7.44 -6.68 -13.29
CA VAL A 267 -7.23 -5.23 -13.20
C VAL A 267 -8.54 -4.48 -13.44
N PRO A 268 -8.70 -3.26 -12.93
CA PRO A 268 -9.90 -2.48 -13.17
C PRO A 268 -10.03 -2.07 -14.64
N ALA A 269 -11.10 -2.50 -15.29
CA ALA A 269 -11.53 -1.93 -16.57
C ALA A 269 -12.26 -0.59 -16.36
N ARG A 270 -12.94 -0.44 -15.21
CA ARG A 270 -13.63 0.78 -14.82
C ARG A 270 -13.71 0.89 -13.30
N VAL A 271 -13.39 2.10 -12.81
CA VAL A 271 -13.61 2.53 -11.41
C VAL A 271 -14.44 3.80 -11.42
N PRO A 272 -15.54 3.89 -10.65
CA PRO A 272 -16.29 5.14 -10.53
C PRO A 272 -15.43 6.29 -10.01
N GLY A 273 -15.40 7.40 -10.76
CA GLY A 273 -14.66 8.59 -10.36
C GLY A 273 -13.16 8.58 -10.66
N VAL A 274 -12.63 7.55 -11.34
CA VAL A 274 -11.23 7.48 -11.74
C VAL A 274 -11.11 7.36 -13.26
N ASP A 275 -10.28 8.20 -13.87
CA ASP A 275 -9.91 8.07 -15.29
C ASP A 275 -8.87 6.95 -15.45
N MET A 276 -9.31 5.73 -15.71
CA MET A 276 -8.43 4.58 -15.91
C MET A 276 -7.53 4.72 -17.13
N GLU A 277 -7.92 5.51 -18.13
CA GLU A 277 -7.09 5.78 -19.29
C GLU A 277 -5.82 6.58 -18.96
N LYS A 278 -5.82 7.34 -17.87
CA LYS A 278 -4.62 7.98 -17.32
C LYS A 278 -3.48 6.97 -17.09
N PHE A 279 -3.83 5.73 -16.74
CA PHE A 279 -2.88 4.67 -16.37
C PHE A 279 -2.65 3.62 -17.48
N ASN A 280 -3.14 3.88 -18.69
CA ASN A 280 -2.94 3.01 -19.83
C ASN A 280 -1.48 3.05 -20.29
N LEU A 281 -0.77 1.93 -20.13
CA LEU A 281 0.66 1.80 -20.44
C LEU A 281 1.02 2.16 -21.88
N ASN A 282 0.12 1.90 -22.85
CA ASN A 282 0.35 2.21 -24.26
C ASN A 282 0.46 3.71 -24.55
N LYS A 283 0.09 4.58 -23.60
CA LYS A 283 0.31 6.04 -23.72
C LYS A 283 1.77 6.43 -23.42
N TYR A 284 2.51 5.59 -22.74
CA TYR A 284 3.82 5.91 -22.19
C TYR A 284 4.94 5.06 -22.76
N TYR A 285 4.61 3.87 -23.22
CA TYR A 285 5.57 2.87 -23.69
C TYR A 285 5.17 2.29 -25.03
N THR A 286 6.18 1.87 -25.80
CA THR A 286 5.96 0.96 -26.93
C THR A 286 5.64 -0.46 -26.43
N PRO A 287 5.01 -1.31 -27.25
CA PRO A 287 4.77 -2.71 -26.89
C PRO A 287 6.05 -3.47 -26.46
N ASP A 288 7.16 -3.22 -27.12
CA ASP A 288 8.46 -3.84 -26.79
C ASP A 288 8.98 -3.38 -25.42
N GLN A 289 8.79 -2.10 -25.08
CA GLN A 289 9.15 -1.58 -23.75
C GLN A 289 8.27 -2.19 -22.65
N ILE A 290 6.96 -2.32 -22.88
CA ILE A 290 6.06 -3.00 -21.93
C ILE A 290 6.54 -4.43 -21.70
N THR A 291 6.77 -5.17 -22.79
CA THR A 291 7.26 -6.55 -22.74
C THR A 291 8.58 -6.64 -21.96
N TYR A 292 9.51 -5.77 -22.22
CA TYR A 292 10.81 -5.73 -21.54
C TYR A 292 10.65 -5.50 -20.03
N TYR A 293 9.92 -4.45 -19.61
CA TYR A 293 9.74 -4.15 -18.19
C TYR A 293 8.98 -5.26 -17.44
N VAL A 294 7.97 -5.87 -18.08
CA VAL A 294 7.22 -6.99 -17.51
C VAL A 294 8.14 -8.21 -17.31
N GLN A 295 8.94 -8.56 -18.31
CA GLN A 295 9.86 -9.71 -18.23
C GLN A 295 10.95 -9.50 -17.19
N GLU A 296 11.54 -8.31 -17.13
CA GLU A 296 12.55 -7.98 -16.10
C GLU A 296 11.96 -8.09 -14.70
N LEU A 297 10.77 -7.55 -14.49
CA LEU A 297 10.12 -7.61 -13.18
C LEU A 297 9.75 -9.07 -12.79
N LYS A 298 9.22 -9.85 -13.72
CA LYS A 298 8.94 -11.29 -13.48
C LYS A 298 10.23 -12.06 -13.14
N LYS A 299 11.32 -11.79 -13.87
CA LYS A 299 12.62 -12.37 -13.58
C LYS A 299 13.11 -12.02 -12.17
N GLU A 300 13.09 -10.74 -11.81
CA GLU A 300 13.47 -10.29 -10.46
C GLU A 300 12.64 -10.98 -9.36
N ARG A 301 11.32 -11.11 -9.56
CA ARG A 301 10.41 -11.78 -8.64
C ARG A 301 10.75 -13.25 -8.49
N LYS A 302 10.98 -13.94 -9.59
CA LYS A 302 11.35 -15.36 -9.63
C LYS A 302 12.70 -15.61 -8.95
N GLU A 303 13.71 -14.80 -9.25
CA GLU A 303 15.02 -14.84 -8.59
C GLU A 303 14.92 -14.61 -7.08
N TYR A 304 14.06 -13.68 -6.64
CA TYR A 304 13.85 -13.45 -5.22
C TYR A 304 13.18 -14.63 -4.54
N LEU A 305 12.08 -15.15 -5.08
CA LEU A 305 11.35 -16.28 -4.49
C LEU A 305 12.17 -17.58 -4.50
N SER A 306 13.12 -17.74 -5.43
CA SER A 306 14.02 -18.90 -5.45
C SER A 306 14.93 -19.01 -4.21
N LYS A 307 15.05 -17.95 -3.42
CA LYS A 307 15.78 -17.95 -2.14
C LYS A 307 15.04 -18.74 -1.04
N PHE A 308 13.79 -19.09 -1.25
CA PHE A 308 12.91 -19.74 -0.29
C PHE A 308 12.54 -21.16 -0.74
N PRO A 309 13.46 -22.15 -0.59
CA PRO A 309 13.29 -23.48 -1.19
C PRO A 309 12.19 -24.33 -0.57
N LYS A 310 11.66 -23.94 0.60
CA LYS A 310 10.59 -24.65 1.28
C LYS A 310 9.20 -24.06 1.00
N LEU A 311 9.10 -23.02 0.15
CA LEU A 311 7.80 -22.48 -0.25
C LEU A 311 6.99 -23.52 -1.02
N TYR A 312 5.68 -23.50 -0.80
CA TYR A 312 4.76 -24.32 -1.58
C TYR A 312 4.83 -23.99 -3.07
N PRO A 313 4.76 -25.01 -3.95
CA PRO A 313 4.82 -24.80 -5.40
C PRO A 313 3.73 -23.87 -5.94
N GLU A 314 2.56 -23.85 -5.31
CA GLU A 314 1.43 -22.99 -5.64
C GLU A 314 1.77 -21.51 -5.51
N ILE A 315 2.55 -21.14 -4.48
CA ILE A 315 3.02 -19.76 -4.28
C ILE A 315 4.03 -19.38 -5.37
N LEU A 316 4.95 -20.30 -5.68
CA LEU A 316 5.99 -20.05 -6.69
C LEU A 316 5.40 -19.89 -8.11
N SER A 317 4.39 -20.69 -8.45
CA SER A 317 3.75 -20.65 -9.77
C SER A 317 2.83 -19.44 -9.96
N ALA A 318 2.38 -18.80 -8.89
CA ALA A 318 1.46 -17.67 -8.95
C ALA A 318 2.04 -16.39 -9.59
N ILE A 319 3.37 -16.32 -9.82
CA ILE A 319 4.06 -15.18 -10.43
C ILE A 319 4.52 -15.44 -11.88
N GLU A 320 4.24 -16.60 -12.45
CA GLU A 320 4.62 -16.99 -13.84
C GLU A 320 3.73 -16.35 -14.95
#